data_8daca39718d6e7e5a7ddff38564ec716
#
_entry.id   8daca39718d6e7e5a7ddff38564ec716
#
_cell.length_a   1.000
_cell.length_b   1.000
_cell.length_c   1.000
_cell.angle_alpha   90.00
_cell.angle_beta   90.00
_cell.angle_gamma   90.00
#
_symmetry.space_group_name_H-M   'P 1'
#
loop_
_entity.id
_entity.type
_entity.pdbx_description
1 polymer ?
#
loop_
_entity_poly.entity_id
_entity_poly.type
_entity_poly.pdbx_seq_one_letter_code
_entity_poly.pdbx_strand_id
1 'polypeptide(L)'
;LISLNPGPGPADRIDAEECVLLAIFSDIHANRQAFSACLDYARGRGAERMICLGDYVGYGADPEWTVETVMAMVDAGAIAVRGNHDNAVSTTSESMNAEAQAAIEWTRGRLSAEQRRFLAELPFTLQEDDRLYVHSEASNPEKWRYVQNTPDAARSLVSTRTHITFCGHVHRPALYSMSSTAKMTSFIPISSVPVQLLRGRQWLAVLGSVGQPRDGEPAASFAMFDTGTGEITYCRVPYDVEAAAARIRENGLPHWLADRLLVGR
;
A
#
# COMPACT_ATOMS: atom_id res chain seq x y z
N LEU A 1 -7.33 51.42 -45.24
CA LEU A 1 -6.55 50.23 -44.85
C LEU A 1 -6.82 49.97 -43.38
N ILE A 2 -7.74 49.03 -43.11
CA ILE A 2 -8.09 48.59 -41.75
C ILE A 2 -7.18 47.41 -41.46
N SER A 3 -6.28 47.56 -40.48
CA SER A 3 -5.43 46.50 -39.98
C SER A 3 -6.25 45.58 -39.08
N LEU A 4 -6.50 44.34 -39.53
CA LEU A 4 -7.06 43.28 -38.71
C LEU A 4 -5.96 42.71 -37.80
N ASN A 5 -6.10 42.93 -36.51
CA ASN A 5 -5.29 42.30 -35.49
C ASN A 5 -5.68 40.82 -35.40
N PRO A 6 -4.80 39.84 -35.60
CA PRO A 6 -5.12 38.44 -35.34
C PRO A 6 -5.35 38.25 -33.85
N GLY A 7 -6.52 37.75 -33.49
CA GLY A 7 -6.86 37.37 -32.14
C GLY A 7 -5.87 36.31 -31.59
N PRO A 8 -5.75 36.16 -30.23
CA PRO A 8 -4.86 35.20 -29.62
C PRO A 8 -5.20 33.80 -30.12
N GLY A 9 -4.19 33.08 -30.60
CA GLY A 9 -4.26 31.68 -30.95
C GLY A 9 -4.71 30.82 -29.74
N PRO A 10 -5.10 29.55 -29.94
CA PRO A 10 -5.49 28.69 -28.87
C PRO A 10 -4.33 28.60 -27.91
N ALA A 11 -4.48 29.23 -26.73
CA ALA A 11 -3.56 29.04 -25.60
C ALA A 11 -3.52 27.56 -25.32
N ASP A 12 -2.30 27.02 -25.23
CA ASP A 12 -2.01 25.69 -24.75
C ASP A 12 -2.84 25.46 -23.48
N ARG A 13 -3.90 24.66 -23.59
CA ARG A 13 -4.50 24.03 -22.43
C ARG A 13 -3.47 23.02 -21.97
N ILE A 14 -2.63 23.44 -21.05
CA ILE A 14 -2.03 22.51 -20.10
C ILE A 14 -3.26 21.94 -19.39
N ASP A 15 -3.62 20.71 -19.71
CA ASP A 15 -4.62 19.97 -18.94
C ASP A 15 -4.12 20.05 -17.50
N ALA A 16 -4.84 20.81 -16.67
CA ALA A 16 -4.55 20.86 -15.24
C ALA A 16 -4.75 19.42 -14.76
N GLU A 17 -3.66 18.73 -14.39
CA GLU A 17 -3.75 17.44 -13.74
C GLU A 17 -4.77 17.61 -12.60
N GLU A 18 -5.86 16.84 -12.64
CA GLU A 18 -6.85 16.89 -11.57
C GLU A 18 -6.14 16.61 -10.26
N CYS A 19 -6.19 17.56 -9.33
CA CYS A 19 -5.65 17.39 -7.99
C CYS A 19 -6.50 16.33 -7.28
N VAL A 20 -5.96 15.14 -7.05
CA VAL A 20 -6.65 14.00 -6.45
C VAL A 20 -6.00 13.64 -5.13
N LEU A 21 -6.82 13.47 -4.10
CA LEU A 21 -6.37 12.94 -2.82
C LEU A 21 -6.44 11.41 -2.83
N LEU A 22 -5.27 10.77 -2.87
CA LEU A 22 -5.13 9.31 -2.86
C LEU A 22 -5.06 8.79 -1.41
N ALA A 23 -5.77 7.68 -1.13
CA ALA A 23 -5.53 6.88 0.08
C ALA A 23 -4.81 5.59 -0.33
N ILE A 24 -3.64 5.33 0.27
CA ILE A 24 -2.73 4.25 -0.13
C ILE A 24 -2.58 3.27 1.02
N PHE A 25 -3.08 2.05 0.83
CA PHE A 25 -3.12 0.96 1.80
C PHE A 25 -2.14 -0.14 1.42
N SER A 26 -1.56 -0.80 2.42
CA SER A 26 -0.71 -1.99 2.24
C SER A 26 -0.88 -2.96 3.39
N ASP A 27 -0.59 -4.24 3.14
CA ASP A 27 -0.49 -5.25 4.18
C ASP A 27 -1.77 -5.33 5.03
N ILE A 28 -2.92 -5.52 4.35
CA ILE A 28 -4.27 -5.54 4.96
C ILE A 28 -4.48 -6.83 5.75
N HIS A 29 -3.92 -7.95 5.25
CA HIS A 29 -3.86 -9.22 5.94
C HIS A 29 -5.20 -9.69 6.53
N ALA A 30 -6.26 -9.65 5.74
CA ALA A 30 -7.57 -10.15 6.13
C ALA A 30 -8.08 -9.60 7.50
N ASN A 31 -7.61 -8.41 7.90
CA ASN A 31 -8.03 -7.72 9.12
C ASN A 31 -9.16 -6.74 8.78
N ARG A 32 -10.39 -7.26 8.81
CA ARG A 32 -11.59 -6.50 8.48
C ARG A 32 -11.76 -5.27 9.36
N GLN A 33 -11.52 -5.40 10.67
CA GLN A 33 -11.69 -4.31 11.63
C GLN A 33 -10.77 -3.12 11.31
N ALA A 34 -9.49 -3.42 11.04
CA ALA A 34 -8.52 -2.40 10.69
C ALA A 34 -8.82 -1.77 9.33
N PHE A 35 -9.12 -2.59 8.32
CA PHE A 35 -9.35 -2.06 6.97
C PHE A 35 -10.63 -1.23 6.88
N SER A 36 -11.72 -1.65 7.53
CA SER A 36 -12.95 -0.85 7.61
C SER A 36 -12.68 0.52 8.25
N ALA A 37 -11.97 0.55 9.39
CA ALA A 37 -11.62 1.80 10.06
C ALA A 37 -10.78 2.73 9.17
N CYS A 38 -9.81 2.18 8.44
CA CYS A 38 -8.98 2.95 7.50
C CYS A 38 -9.79 3.50 6.32
N LEU A 39 -10.71 2.71 5.75
CA LEU A 39 -11.58 3.14 4.65
C LEU A 39 -12.50 4.29 5.11
N ASP A 40 -13.10 4.17 6.30
CA ASP A 40 -13.97 5.20 6.84
C ASP A 40 -13.18 6.49 7.14
N TYR A 41 -11.97 6.36 7.68
CA TYR A 41 -11.08 7.50 7.90
C TYR A 41 -10.71 8.20 6.59
N ALA A 42 -10.28 7.45 5.58
CA ALA A 42 -9.88 7.99 4.28
C ALA A 42 -11.03 8.72 3.58
N ARG A 43 -12.24 8.11 3.56
CA ARG A 43 -13.45 8.76 3.02
C ARG A 43 -13.83 10.02 3.79
N GLY A 44 -13.77 9.98 5.12
CA GLY A 44 -14.02 11.14 5.97
C GLY A 44 -13.04 12.29 5.77
N ARG A 45 -11.84 12.00 5.22
CA ARG A 45 -10.82 12.99 4.82
C ARG A 45 -10.92 13.43 3.36
N GLY A 46 -11.92 12.94 2.63
CA GLY A 46 -12.13 13.31 1.23
C GLY A 46 -11.22 12.58 0.24
N ALA A 47 -10.69 11.39 0.59
CA ALA A 47 -9.96 10.59 -0.39
C ALA A 47 -10.86 10.23 -1.58
N GLU A 48 -10.39 10.56 -2.76
CA GLU A 48 -11.13 10.41 -4.02
C GLU A 48 -10.82 9.08 -4.71
N ARG A 49 -9.60 8.56 -4.50
CA ARG A 49 -9.15 7.31 -5.10
C ARG A 49 -8.36 6.46 -4.12
N MET A 50 -8.56 5.16 -4.21
CA MET A 50 -7.93 4.17 -3.33
C MET A 50 -6.83 3.43 -4.09
N ILE A 51 -5.70 3.19 -3.43
CA ILE A 51 -4.56 2.44 -3.94
C ILE A 51 -4.24 1.33 -2.94
N CYS A 52 -4.11 0.10 -3.41
CA CYS A 52 -3.84 -1.06 -2.58
C CYS A 52 -2.55 -1.76 -3.03
N LEU A 53 -1.55 -1.81 -2.16
CA LEU A 53 -0.20 -2.27 -2.48
C LEU A 53 0.05 -3.76 -2.21
N GLY A 54 -1.01 -4.57 -2.08
CA GLY A 54 -0.86 -6.02 -1.89
C GLY A 54 -0.93 -6.48 -0.44
N ASP A 55 -0.79 -7.79 -0.28
CA ASP A 55 -0.99 -8.54 0.96
C ASP A 55 -2.39 -8.27 1.56
N TYR A 56 -3.40 -8.53 0.71
CA TYR A 56 -4.81 -8.45 1.12
C TYR A 56 -5.16 -9.54 2.09
N VAL A 57 -4.56 -10.71 1.94
CA VAL A 57 -4.86 -11.94 2.68
C VAL A 57 -3.68 -12.43 3.51
N GLY A 58 -3.88 -13.55 4.21
CA GLY A 58 -2.92 -14.11 5.16
C GLY A 58 -3.02 -13.45 6.54
N TYR A 59 -2.64 -14.19 7.57
CA TYR A 59 -2.62 -13.84 8.99
C TYR A 59 -4.00 -13.63 9.64
N GLY A 60 -4.85 -12.75 9.08
CA GLY A 60 -6.15 -12.41 9.64
C GLY A 60 -7.27 -13.37 9.23
N ALA A 61 -8.45 -13.17 9.78
CA ALA A 61 -9.54 -14.14 9.76
C ALA A 61 -10.69 -13.82 8.78
N ASP A 62 -10.63 -12.71 8.04
CA ASP A 62 -11.71 -12.30 7.14
C ASP A 62 -11.24 -12.14 5.67
N PRO A 63 -10.60 -13.18 5.06
CA PRO A 63 -10.03 -13.07 3.73
C PRO A 63 -11.08 -12.88 2.63
N GLU A 64 -12.23 -13.56 2.72
CA GLU A 64 -13.30 -13.44 1.72
C GLU A 64 -13.79 -12.00 1.63
N TRP A 65 -14.14 -11.41 2.78
CA TRP A 65 -14.62 -10.03 2.86
C TRP A 65 -13.57 -9.03 2.34
N THR A 66 -12.30 -9.26 2.67
CA THR A 66 -11.22 -8.36 2.24
C THR A 66 -11.04 -8.40 0.73
N VAL A 67 -11.01 -9.59 0.13
CA VAL A 67 -10.86 -9.72 -1.32
C VAL A 67 -12.07 -9.14 -2.05
N GLU A 68 -13.30 -9.41 -1.61
CA GLU A 68 -14.52 -8.83 -2.18
C GLU A 68 -14.50 -7.30 -2.11
N THR A 69 -14.05 -6.75 -0.99
CA THR A 69 -13.92 -5.29 -0.82
C THR A 69 -12.92 -4.71 -1.82
N VAL A 70 -11.75 -5.35 -1.99
CA VAL A 70 -10.73 -4.89 -2.94
C VAL A 70 -11.21 -5.05 -4.40
N MET A 71 -11.89 -6.15 -4.74
CA MET A 71 -12.51 -6.35 -6.06
C MET A 71 -13.48 -5.21 -6.39
N ALA A 72 -14.40 -4.91 -5.46
CA ALA A 72 -15.36 -3.81 -5.64
C ALA A 72 -14.66 -2.44 -5.77
N MET A 73 -13.56 -2.22 -5.05
CA MET A 73 -12.77 -0.99 -5.18
C MET A 73 -12.07 -0.90 -6.55
N VAL A 74 -11.54 -2.00 -7.07
CA VAL A 74 -10.92 -2.06 -8.41
C VAL A 74 -11.96 -1.80 -9.50
N ASP A 75 -13.15 -2.38 -9.37
CA ASP A 75 -14.29 -2.12 -10.28
C ASP A 75 -14.71 -0.64 -10.25
N ALA A 76 -14.50 0.05 -9.12
CA ALA A 76 -14.75 1.48 -8.96
C ALA A 76 -13.53 2.37 -9.34
N GLY A 77 -12.46 1.80 -9.91
CA GLY A 77 -11.30 2.55 -10.41
C GLY A 77 -10.11 2.64 -9.44
N ALA A 78 -10.09 1.86 -8.36
CA ALA A 78 -8.91 1.76 -7.51
C ALA A 78 -7.75 1.02 -8.22
N ILE A 79 -6.53 1.34 -7.85
CA ILE A 79 -5.34 0.58 -8.24
C ILE A 79 -5.09 -0.52 -7.21
N ALA A 80 -4.77 -1.71 -7.68
CA ALA A 80 -4.35 -2.83 -6.84
C ALA A 80 -3.13 -3.54 -7.45
N VAL A 81 -2.12 -3.85 -6.64
CA VAL A 81 -0.98 -4.68 -7.03
C VAL A 81 -0.89 -5.91 -6.14
N ARG A 82 -0.18 -6.95 -6.60
CA ARG A 82 -0.05 -8.23 -5.90
C ARG A 82 1.02 -8.17 -4.81
N GLY A 83 0.69 -8.70 -3.62
CA GLY A 83 1.65 -8.99 -2.56
C GLY A 83 2.09 -10.46 -2.54
N ASN A 84 3.07 -10.79 -1.70
CA ASN A 84 3.59 -12.14 -1.60
C ASN A 84 2.58 -13.12 -0.98
N HIS A 85 1.74 -12.70 -0.05
CA HIS A 85 0.66 -13.53 0.49
C HIS A 85 -0.43 -13.81 -0.55
N ASP A 86 -0.78 -12.83 -1.37
CA ASP A 86 -1.72 -12.98 -2.48
C ASP A 86 -1.17 -13.95 -3.52
N ASN A 87 0.12 -13.85 -3.83
CA ASN A 87 0.83 -14.77 -4.71
C ASN A 87 0.86 -16.19 -4.12
N ALA A 88 1.18 -16.35 -2.83
CA ALA A 88 1.25 -17.65 -2.17
C ALA A 88 -0.12 -18.37 -2.10
N VAL A 89 -1.22 -17.64 -1.98
CA VAL A 89 -2.58 -18.22 -2.06
C VAL A 89 -2.88 -18.72 -3.47
N SER A 90 -2.38 -18.04 -4.49
CA SER A 90 -2.65 -18.34 -5.89
C SER A 90 -1.72 -19.41 -6.46
N THR A 91 -0.50 -19.54 -5.91
CA THR A 91 0.54 -20.49 -6.37
C THR A 91 0.93 -21.44 -5.24
N THR A 92 1.59 -22.57 -5.60
CA THR A 92 2.05 -23.56 -4.60
C THR A 92 3.55 -23.49 -4.31
N SER A 93 4.25 -22.48 -4.84
CA SER A 93 5.71 -22.52 -4.99
C SER A 93 6.52 -21.64 -4.01
N GLU A 94 5.88 -20.92 -3.08
CA GLU A 94 6.62 -20.04 -2.18
C GLU A 94 6.97 -20.71 -0.85
N SER A 95 8.25 -20.58 -0.45
CA SER A 95 8.73 -20.99 0.86
C SER A 95 8.43 -19.89 1.88
N MET A 96 7.50 -20.16 2.79
CA MET A 96 7.18 -19.31 3.94
C MET A 96 7.55 -20.04 5.25
N ASN A 97 7.64 -19.29 6.36
CA ASN A 97 7.74 -19.94 7.67
C ASN A 97 6.46 -20.74 7.98
N ALA A 98 6.55 -21.71 8.90
CA ALA A 98 5.48 -22.68 9.17
C ALA A 98 4.13 -22.02 9.53
N GLU A 99 4.19 -20.92 10.27
CA GLU A 99 2.98 -20.22 10.73
C GLU A 99 2.33 -19.42 9.59
N ALA A 100 3.14 -18.76 8.77
CA ALA A 100 2.63 -18.08 7.57
C ALA A 100 2.05 -19.09 6.58
N GLN A 101 2.70 -20.26 6.42
CA GLN A 101 2.22 -21.34 5.59
C GLN A 101 0.86 -21.86 6.08
N ALA A 102 0.70 -22.10 7.37
CA ALA A 102 -0.59 -22.54 7.96
C ALA A 102 -1.71 -21.51 7.71
N ALA A 103 -1.41 -20.21 7.86
CA ALA A 103 -2.36 -19.14 7.58
C ALA A 103 -2.72 -19.07 6.09
N ILE A 104 -1.78 -19.27 5.18
CA ILE A 104 -2.01 -19.30 3.73
C ILE A 104 -2.86 -20.52 3.32
N GLU A 105 -2.59 -21.70 3.87
CA GLU A 105 -3.37 -22.90 3.58
C GLU A 105 -4.81 -22.74 4.06
N TRP A 106 -5.02 -22.22 5.27
CA TRP A 106 -6.32 -21.87 5.80
C TRP A 106 -7.04 -20.85 4.90
N THR A 107 -6.36 -19.76 4.52
CA THR A 107 -6.90 -18.73 3.62
C THR A 107 -7.30 -19.30 2.27
N ARG A 108 -6.46 -20.17 1.68
CA ARG A 108 -6.74 -20.82 0.40
C ARG A 108 -8.01 -21.67 0.44
N GLY A 109 -8.28 -22.32 1.56
CA GLY A 109 -9.51 -23.09 1.79
C GLY A 109 -10.77 -22.25 1.93
N ARG A 110 -10.63 -20.97 2.26
CA ARG A 110 -11.75 -20.02 2.43
C ARG A 110 -12.13 -19.30 1.15
N LEU A 111 -11.17 -18.99 0.31
CA LEU A 111 -11.40 -18.20 -0.89
C LEU A 111 -12.04 -19.02 -2.02
N SER A 112 -12.99 -18.42 -2.71
CA SER A 112 -13.58 -18.97 -3.94
C SER A 112 -12.54 -19.05 -5.06
N ALA A 113 -12.85 -19.82 -6.11
CA ALA A 113 -12.00 -19.88 -7.30
C ALA A 113 -11.87 -18.52 -8.00
N GLU A 114 -12.92 -17.71 -7.97
CA GLU A 114 -12.94 -16.36 -8.54
C GLU A 114 -12.02 -15.41 -7.76
N GLN A 115 -12.13 -15.41 -6.43
CA GLN A 115 -11.28 -14.58 -5.56
C GLN A 115 -9.80 -14.95 -5.73
N ARG A 116 -9.46 -16.26 -5.77
CA ARG A 116 -8.08 -16.69 -6.02
C ARG A 116 -7.56 -16.28 -7.40
N ARG A 117 -8.41 -16.36 -8.43
CA ARG A 117 -8.07 -15.91 -9.78
C ARG A 117 -7.84 -14.41 -9.81
N PHE A 118 -8.69 -13.60 -9.18
CA PHE A 118 -8.49 -12.15 -9.04
C PHE A 118 -7.11 -11.83 -8.47
N LEU A 119 -6.75 -12.45 -7.34
CA LEU A 119 -5.43 -12.25 -6.72
C LEU A 119 -4.27 -12.68 -7.64
N ALA A 120 -4.45 -13.76 -8.40
CA ALA A 120 -3.47 -14.26 -9.35
C ALA A 120 -3.26 -13.36 -10.58
N GLU A 121 -4.25 -12.61 -10.98
CA GLU A 121 -4.23 -11.74 -12.15
C GLU A 121 -3.75 -10.31 -11.83
N LEU A 122 -3.65 -9.93 -10.56
CA LEU A 122 -3.10 -8.63 -10.17
C LEU A 122 -1.66 -8.45 -10.66
N PRO A 123 -1.29 -7.28 -11.17
CA PRO A 123 0.09 -6.98 -11.57
C PRO A 123 1.03 -6.91 -10.36
N PHE A 124 2.31 -7.18 -10.55
CA PHE A 124 3.34 -6.97 -9.51
C PHE A 124 3.66 -5.49 -9.30
N THR A 125 3.51 -4.70 -10.34
CA THR A 125 3.73 -3.25 -10.32
C THR A 125 2.74 -2.55 -11.22
N LEU A 126 2.39 -1.32 -10.88
CA LEU A 126 1.65 -0.43 -11.75
C LEU A 126 2.26 0.96 -11.68
N GLN A 127 2.51 1.56 -12.83
CA GLN A 127 2.96 2.95 -12.91
C GLN A 127 1.82 3.82 -13.45
N GLU A 128 1.63 4.96 -12.81
CA GLU A 128 0.73 6.02 -13.24
C GLU A 128 1.47 7.35 -13.13
N ASP A 129 1.59 8.06 -14.23
CA ASP A 129 2.36 9.29 -14.33
C ASP A 129 3.79 9.12 -13.79
N ASP A 130 4.15 9.89 -12.78
CA ASP A 130 5.45 9.86 -12.10
C ASP A 130 5.45 9.03 -10.79
N ARG A 131 4.42 8.18 -10.60
CA ARG A 131 4.22 7.33 -9.41
C ARG A 131 4.31 5.85 -9.77
N LEU A 132 5.07 5.08 -9.00
CA LEU A 132 5.15 3.63 -9.08
C LEU A 132 4.54 3.02 -7.84
N TYR A 133 3.66 2.05 -8.03
CA TYR A 133 3.03 1.25 -7.00
C TYR A 133 3.58 -0.18 -7.06
N VAL A 134 4.10 -0.67 -5.96
CA VAL A 134 4.70 -2.01 -5.85
C VAL A 134 4.54 -2.51 -4.42
N HIS A 135 4.43 -3.84 -4.22
CA HIS A 135 4.32 -4.35 -2.86
C HIS A 135 5.66 -4.31 -2.10
N SER A 136 6.73 -4.73 -2.75
CA SER A 136 8.06 -4.89 -2.15
C SER A 136 9.11 -3.98 -2.82
N GLU A 137 10.39 -4.35 -2.78
CA GLU A 137 11.49 -3.64 -3.41
C GLU A 137 11.36 -3.67 -4.95
N ALA A 138 11.47 -2.50 -5.61
CA ALA A 138 11.07 -2.30 -7.00
C ALA A 138 12.02 -2.90 -8.06
N SER A 139 13.29 -3.23 -7.73
CA SER A 139 14.24 -3.73 -8.73
C SER A 139 13.91 -5.15 -9.23
N ASN A 140 13.26 -5.94 -8.40
CA ASN A 140 12.75 -7.26 -8.75
C ASN A 140 11.55 -7.60 -7.83
N PRO A 141 10.35 -7.13 -8.16
CA PRO A 141 9.17 -7.25 -7.30
C PRO A 141 8.81 -8.68 -6.90
N GLU A 142 9.02 -9.63 -7.81
CA GLU A 142 8.72 -11.05 -7.60
C GLU A 142 9.64 -11.75 -6.58
N LYS A 143 10.71 -11.08 -6.14
CA LYS A 143 11.64 -11.60 -5.12
C LYS A 143 11.26 -11.19 -3.71
N TRP A 144 10.23 -10.37 -3.54
CA TRP A 144 9.68 -9.96 -2.25
C TRP A 144 10.73 -9.45 -1.26
N ARG A 145 11.73 -8.68 -1.77
CA ARG A 145 12.78 -8.13 -0.91
C ARG A 145 12.24 -7.01 -0.06
N TYR A 146 12.66 -6.99 1.20
CA TYR A 146 12.33 -5.90 2.11
C TYR A 146 13.13 -4.63 1.79
N VAL A 147 12.53 -3.47 2.07
CA VAL A 147 13.22 -2.18 2.11
C VAL A 147 13.33 -1.76 3.58
N GLN A 148 14.40 -2.16 4.24
CA GLN A 148 14.60 -1.95 5.68
C GLN A 148 15.65 -0.89 6.02
N ASN A 149 16.45 -0.49 5.04
CA ASN A 149 17.58 0.42 5.23
C ASN A 149 17.88 1.22 3.95
N THR A 150 18.80 2.16 4.07
CA THR A 150 19.20 3.03 2.95
C THR A 150 19.77 2.28 1.73
N PRO A 151 20.62 1.23 1.86
CA PRO A 151 21.05 0.41 0.72
C PRO A 151 19.90 -0.26 -0.04
N ASP A 152 18.89 -0.81 0.66
CA ASP A 152 17.71 -1.41 0.02
C ASP A 152 16.90 -0.34 -0.73
N ALA A 153 16.67 0.81 -0.09
CA ALA A 153 15.98 1.94 -0.70
C ALA A 153 16.71 2.47 -1.93
N ALA A 154 18.05 2.58 -1.88
CA ALA A 154 18.86 3.01 -3.02
C ALA A 154 18.72 2.04 -4.20
N ARG A 155 18.77 0.72 -3.96
CA ARG A 155 18.57 -0.30 -4.99
C ARG A 155 17.21 -0.16 -5.66
N SER A 156 16.15 0.05 -4.86
CA SER A 156 14.80 0.27 -5.36
C SER A 156 14.72 1.53 -6.22
N LEU A 157 15.19 2.68 -5.74
CA LEU A 157 15.12 3.96 -6.42
C LEU A 157 15.93 4.00 -7.71
N VAL A 158 17.13 3.40 -7.74
CA VAL A 158 17.98 3.34 -8.95
C VAL A 158 17.31 2.53 -10.06
N SER A 159 16.45 1.57 -9.73
CA SER A 159 15.74 0.73 -10.71
C SER A 159 14.53 1.42 -11.33
N THR A 160 14.09 2.56 -10.79
CA THR A 160 12.89 3.29 -11.25
C THR A 160 13.27 4.65 -11.85
N ARG A 161 12.36 5.21 -12.64
CA ARG A 161 12.49 6.58 -13.19
C ARG A 161 11.38 7.51 -12.69
N THR A 162 10.50 7.01 -11.85
CA THR A 162 9.39 7.76 -11.28
C THR A 162 9.88 8.73 -10.21
N HIS A 163 9.12 9.79 -9.99
CA HIS A 163 9.39 10.72 -8.89
C HIS A 163 9.14 10.07 -7.54
N ILE A 164 8.08 9.27 -7.44
CA ILE A 164 7.69 8.60 -6.20
C ILE A 164 7.47 7.11 -6.44
N THR A 165 7.99 6.28 -5.57
CA THR A 165 7.67 4.85 -5.45
C THR A 165 6.99 4.60 -4.12
N PHE A 166 5.82 3.95 -4.13
CA PHE A 166 5.11 3.52 -2.92
C PHE A 166 5.27 2.01 -2.77
N CYS A 167 5.67 1.56 -1.58
CA CYS A 167 5.73 0.13 -1.25
C CYS A 167 5.29 -0.16 0.18
N GLY A 168 5.03 -1.44 0.48
CA GLY A 168 4.67 -1.97 1.80
C GLY A 168 5.63 -3.05 2.26
N HIS A 169 5.10 -4.24 2.59
CA HIS A 169 5.80 -5.49 2.91
C HIS A 169 6.59 -5.49 4.24
N VAL A 170 7.14 -4.36 4.66
CA VAL A 170 7.95 -4.24 5.89
C VAL A 170 7.07 -4.11 7.14
N HIS A 171 5.84 -3.63 6.99
CA HIS A 171 4.89 -3.28 8.06
C HIS A 171 5.38 -2.19 9.01
N ARG A 172 6.39 -1.42 8.61
CA ARG A 172 6.95 -0.30 9.38
C ARG A 172 7.10 0.91 8.47
N PRO A 173 6.50 2.06 8.82
CA PRO A 173 6.61 3.26 8.01
C PRO A 173 8.04 3.78 7.93
N ALA A 174 8.47 4.15 6.72
CA ALA A 174 9.72 4.85 6.51
C ALA A 174 9.62 5.69 5.22
N LEU A 175 10.34 6.81 5.18
CA LEU A 175 10.42 7.63 3.98
C LEU A 175 11.89 7.85 3.61
N TYR A 176 12.23 7.47 2.39
CA TYR A 176 13.57 7.62 1.82
C TYR A 176 13.54 8.60 0.67
N SER A 177 14.63 9.31 0.47
CA SER A 177 14.77 10.10 -0.74
C SER A 177 16.21 10.10 -1.27
N MET A 178 16.35 10.24 -2.58
CA MET A 178 17.62 10.28 -3.28
C MET A 178 17.73 11.55 -4.11
N SER A 179 18.82 12.32 -3.94
CA SER A 179 19.10 13.49 -4.77
C SER A 179 19.63 13.08 -6.15
N SER A 180 19.69 14.04 -7.08
CA SER A 180 20.33 13.86 -8.40
C SER A 180 21.82 13.44 -8.33
N THR A 181 22.49 13.72 -7.21
CA THR A 181 23.88 13.28 -6.94
C THR A 181 23.93 11.96 -6.14
N ALA A 182 22.84 11.19 -6.11
CA ALA A 182 22.69 9.93 -5.39
C ALA A 182 22.88 10.02 -3.86
N LYS A 183 22.76 11.22 -3.27
CA LYS A 183 22.78 11.36 -1.81
C LYS A 183 21.44 10.92 -1.24
N MET A 184 21.49 9.88 -0.39
CA MET A 184 20.31 9.34 0.29
C MET A 184 20.02 10.07 1.61
N THR A 185 18.73 10.19 1.93
CA THR A 185 18.24 10.55 3.27
C THR A 185 17.08 9.62 3.64
N SER A 186 16.90 9.40 4.93
CA SER A 186 15.79 8.59 5.45
C SER A 186 15.32 9.12 6.80
N PHE A 187 14.04 8.96 7.07
CA PHE A 187 13.45 9.22 8.38
C PHE A 187 12.15 8.43 8.56
N ILE A 188 11.72 8.30 9.81
CA ILE A 188 10.42 7.74 10.16
C ILE A 188 9.43 8.90 10.17
N PRO A 189 8.38 8.88 9.33
CA PRO A 189 7.38 9.95 9.29
C PRO A 189 6.55 9.99 10.57
N ILE A 190 6.27 11.20 11.03
CA ILE A 190 5.37 11.42 12.17
C ILE A 190 3.93 11.33 11.66
N SER A 191 3.09 10.56 12.35
CA SER A 191 1.68 10.42 12.00
C SER A 191 0.95 11.77 12.00
N SER A 192 0.09 11.95 11.00
CA SER A 192 -0.72 13.16 10.78
C SER A 192 0.08 14.46 10.51
N VAL A 193 1.39 14.36 10.27
CA VAL A 193 2.22 15.48 9.84
C VAL A 193 2.51 15.35 8.35
N PRO A 194 2.04 16.29 7.50
CA PRO A 194 2.31 16.23 6.06
C PRO A 194 3.81 16.45 5.78
N VAL A 195 4.31 15.74 4.78
CA VAL A 195 5.68 15.84 4.29
C VAL A 195 5.66 16.20 2.81
N GLN A 196 6.27 17.33 2.47
CA GLN A 196 6.41 17.77 1.09
C GLN A 196 7.44 16.92 0.34
N LEU A 197 7.02 16.22 -0.71
CA LEU A 197 7.90 15.44 -1.58
C LEU A 197 8.47 16.33 -2.70
N LEU A 198 9.63 16.92 -2.45
CA LEU A 198 10.26 17.89 -3.36
C LEU A 198 10.62 17.27 -4.72
N ARG A 199 10.23 17.92 -5.83
CA ARG A 199 10.46 17.49 -7.22
C ARG A 199 11.93 17.25 -7.61
N GLY A 200 12.88 17.88 -6.93
CA GLY A 200 14.33 17.70 -7.15
C GLY A 200 14.92 16.40 -6.59
N ARG A 201 14.10 15.50 -6.06
CA ARG A 201 14.51 14.22 -5.47
C ARG A 201 13.59 13.10 -5.96
N GLN A 202 14.13 11.87 -6.00
CA GLN A 202 13.29 10.68 -6.05
C GLN A 202 12.91 10.27 -4.63
N TRP A 203 11.69 9.77 -4.45
CA TRP A 203 11.15 9.36 -3.15
C TRP A 203 10.71 7.90 -3.15
N LEU A 204 10.95 7.22 -2.04
CA LEU A 204 10.42 5.89 -1.75
C LEU A 204 9.68 5.96 -0.42
N ALA A 205 8.37 5.83 -0.51
CA ALA A 205 7.47 5.79 0.65
C ALA A 205 7.18 4.33 1.01
N VAL A 206 7.79 3.85 2.10
CA VAL A 206 7.45 2.56 2.69
C VAL A 206 6.28 2.80 3.63
N LEU A 207 5.13 2.19 3.31
CA LEU A 207 3.94 2.30 4.14
C LEU A 207 4.05 1.36 5.35
N GLY A 208 3.34 1.70 6.41
CA GLY A 208 3.06 0.74 7.48
C GLY A 208 2.04 -0.31 7.01
N SER A 209 1.59 -1.13 7.93
CA SER A 209 0.56 -2.13 7.65
C SER A 209 -0.79 -1.68 8.19
N VAL A 210 -1.84 -1.89 7.39
CA VAL A 210 -3.23 -1.75 7.84
C VAL A 210 -3.55 -2.85 8.85
N GLY A 211 -3.30 -4.10 8.48
CA GLY A 211 -3.80 -5.27 9.21
C GLY A 211 -2.88 -5.82 10.30
N GLN A 212 -1.56 -5.59 10.20
CA GLN A 212 -0.59 -6.15 11.15
C GLN A 212 0.64 -5.23 11.32
N PRO A 213 0.51 -4.07 11.95
CA PRO A 213 1.64 -3.18 12.25
C PRO A 213 2.74 -3.88 13.04
N ARG A 214 4.02 -3.55 12.78
CA ARG A 214 5.21 -4.17 13.42
C ARG A 214 6.19 -3.14 13.98
N ASP A 215 5.72 -1.97 14.34
CA ASP A 215 6.52 -0.86 14.85
C ASP A 215 6.21 -0.51 16.32
N GLY A 216 5.48 -1.41 17.02
CA GLY A 216 5.16 -1.28 18.42
C GLY A 216 3.85 -0.53 18.69
N GLU A 217 3.14 -0.08 17.66
CA GLU A 217 1.85 0.58 17.77
C GLU A 217 0.75 -0.27 17.12
N PRO A 218 -0.28 -0.72 17.88
CA PRO A 218 -1.35 -1.57 17.34
C PRO A 218 -2.26 -0.90 16.32
N ALA A 219 -2.32 0.44 16.29
CA ALA A 219 -3.17 1.18 15.37
C ALA A 219 -2.79 0.92 13.90
N ALA A 220 -3.79 0.75 13.04
CA ALA A 220 -3.61 0.55 11.61
C ALA A 220 -2.85 1.71 10.96
N SER A 221 -1.96 1.42 10.01
CA SER A 221 -1.15 2.42 9.33
C SER A 221 -1.40 2.42 7.83
N PHE A 222 -1.63 3.61 7.26
CA PHE A 222 -1.71 3.84 5.82
C PHE A 222 -1.23 5.26 5.49
N ALA A 223 -1.23 5.67 4.21
CA ALA A 223 -0.86 7.02 3.83
C ALA A 223 -1.91 7.69 2.96
N MET A 224 -2.03 9.01 3.06
CA MET A 224 -2.73 9.86 2.11
C MET A 224 -1.71 10.66 1.31
N PHE A 225 -1.93 10.79 0.00
CA PHE A 225 -1.07 11.55 -0.88
C PHE A 225 -1.89 12.50 -1.75
N ASP A 226 -1.60 13.78 -1.67
CA ASP A 226 -2.22 14.82 -2.48
C ASP A 226 -1.37 15.03 -3.75
N THR A 227 -1.95 14.69 -4.91
CA THR A 227 -1.24 14.79 -6.20
C THR A 227 -1.00 16.24 -6.63
N GLY A 228 -1.84 17.17 -6.19
CA GLY A 228 -1.72 18.60 -6.52
C GLY A 228 -0.61 19.30 -5.74
N THR A 229 -0.52 19.02 -4.43
CA THR A 229 0.52 19.62 -3.58
C THR A 229 1.80 18.79 -3.56
N GLY A 230 1.73 17.48 -3.84
CA GLY A 230 2.85 16.55 -3.68
C GLY A 230 3.19 16.26 -2.21
N GLU A 231 2.20 16.38 -1.33
CA GLU A 231 2.35 16.08 0.11
C GLU A 231 1.89 14.67 0.43
N ILE A 232 2.69 13.95 1.22
CA ILE A 232 2.31 12.67 1.82
C ILE A 232 2.06 12.83 3.32
N THR A 233 0.96 12.25 3.80
CA THR A 233 0.62 12.19 5.23
C THR A 233 0.44 10.74 5.65
N TYR A 234 1.26 10.26 6.58
CA TYR A 234 1.07 8.94 7.18
C TYR A 234 -0.01 9.03 8.26
N CYS A 235 -0.91 8.08 8.26
CA CYS A 235 -2.07 8.05 9.16
C CYS A 235 -1.99 6.85 10.09
N ARG A 236 -2.39 7.05 11.35
CA ARG A 236 -2.63 6.00 12.33
C ARG A 236 -4.10 6.01 12.72
N VAL A 237 -4.74 4.88 12.54
CA VAL A 237 -6.17 4.74 12.78
C VAL A 237 -6.41 3.66 13.84
N PRO A 238 -6.91 4.04 15.02
CA PRO A 238 -7.36 3.08 16.00
C PRO A 238 -8.52 2.23 15.45
N TYR A 239 -8.51 0.94 15.79
CA TYR A 239 -9.59 0.01 15.45
C TYR A 239 -9.81 -0.95 16.61
N ASP A 240 -10.83 -1.78 16.55
CA ASP A 240 -11.10 -2.80 17.57
C ASP A 240 -10.11 -3.99 17.43
N VAL A 241 -8.93 -3.83 18.03
CA VAL A 241 -7.84 -4.82 17.99
C VAL A 241 -8.25 -6.11 18.69
N GLU A 242 -9.01 -6.02 19.79
CA GLU A 242 -9.48 -7.18 20.55
C GLU A 242 -10.46 -8.02 19.71
N ALA A 243 -11.38 -7.38 19.02
CA ALA A 243 -12.29 -8.07 18.10
C ALA A 243 -11.53 -8.76 16.96
N ALA A 244 -10.53 -8.11 16.37
CA ALA A 244 -9.69 -8.71 15.34
C ALA A 244 -8.89 -9.91 15.88
N ALA A 245 -8.30 -9.79 17.07
CA ALA A 245 -7.58 -10.88 17.72
C ALA A 245 -8.50 -12.05 18.10
N ALA A 246 -9.72 -11.78 18.60
CA ALA A 246 -10.72 -12.78 18.88
C ALA A 246 -11.10 -13.56 17.61
N ARG A 247 -11.34 -12.88 16.49
CA ARG A 247 -11.64 -13.49 15.19
C ARG A 247 -10.58 -14.49 14.73
N ILE A 248 -9.29 -14.15 14.92
CA ILE A 248 -8.17 -15.05 14.60
C ILE A 248 -8.24 -16.32 15.45
N ARG A 249 -8.45 -16.20 16.77
CA ARG A 249 -8.55 -17.34 17.70
C ARG A 249 -9.76 -18.22 17.43
N GLU A 250 -10.93 -17.62 17.19
CA GLU A 250 -12.20 -18.32 16.89
C GLU A 250 -12.14 -19.13 15.59
N ASN A 251 -11.32 -18.70 14.64
CA ASN A 251 -11.13 -19.40 13.37
C ASN A 251 -9.99 -20.44 13.41
N GLY A 252 -9.41 -20.72 14.58
CA GLY A 252 -8.37 -21.74 14.78
C GLY A 252 -7.03 -21.40 14.12
N LEU A 253 -6.81 -20.14 13.80
CA LEU A 253 -5.52 -19.65 13.30
C LEU A 253 -4.49 -19.63 14.46
N PRO A 254 -3.17 -19.68 14.17
CA PRO A 254 -2.15 -19.64 15.21
C PRO A 254 -2.33 -18.47 16.19
N HIS A 255 -2.36 -18.77 17.49
CA HIS A 255 -2.66 -17.79 18.54
C HIS A 255 -1.72 -16.57 18.54
N TRP A 256 -0.44 -16.76 18.22
CA TRP A 256 0.54 -15.68 18.16
C TRP A 256 0.19 -14.62 17.10
N LEU A 257 -0.58 -14.97 16.04
CA LEU A 257 -1.10 -14.00 15.06
C LEU A 257 -2.07 -13.02 15.72
N ALA A 258 -2.87 -13.48 16.67
CA ALA A 258 -3.76 -12.64 17.48
C ALA A 258 -2.96 -11.80 18.49
N ASP A 259 -2.03 -12.44 19.20
CA ASP A 259 -1.27 -11.80 20.28
C ASP A 259 -0.40 -10.63 19.79
N ARG A 260 0.18 -10.77 18.60
CA ARG A 260 1.01 -9.70 18.01
C ARG A 260 0.21 -8.47 17.58
N LEU A 261 -1.08 -8.60 17.27
CA LEU A 261 -1.94 -7.44 16.97
C LEU A 261 -2.06 -6.53 18.18
N LEU A 262 -2.19 -7.11 19.39
CA LEU A 262 -2.36 -6.37 20.65
C LEU A 262 -1.15 -5.50 20.99
N VAL A 263 0.02 -5.82 20.46
CA VAL A 263 1.29 -5.15 20.78
C VAL A 263 1.98 -4.51 19.56
N GLY A 264 1.38 -4.59 18.37
CA GLY A 264 1.93 -4.02 17.14
C GLY A 264 3.28 -4.65 16.74
N ARG A 265 3.41 -5.99 16.78
CA ARG A 265 4.68 -6.70 16.50
C ARG A 265 4.54 -7.84 15.50
#